data_1a88fdd652e5de73d6edfbb5c52faf4c
#
_entry.id   1a88fdd652e5de73d6edfbb5c52faf4c
#
_cell.length_a   1.000
_cell.length_b   1.000
_cell.length_c   1.000
_cell.angle_alpha   90.00
_cell.angle_beta   90.00
_cell.angle_gamma   90.00
#
_symmetry.space_group_name_H-M   'P 1'
#
loop_
_entity.id
_entity.type
_entity.pdbx_description
1 polymer ?
#
loop_
_entity_poly.entity_id
_entity_poly.type
_entity_poly.pdbx_seq_one_letter_code
_entity_poly.pdbx_strand_id
1 'polypeptide(L)'
;MLVQQGCDFSAGNKLNGAYVFNGNDFTTGAMIGQTSGIPLNSNIINSNKLLGNTDELNIKGIYSLGDILEDNGYKQILMIGSEAEFGGRRAYFEQHGNYGIFDYNSALENHSIPEGYKVWWGFEDEKLFSFAKDKALELSKEEEPFNLTLLTADTHFTDGYVCELCNNEFPDQYSNVLSCASRQIEAFVSWIQEQDFYENTTIVICGDHLYMDAVYINKCIDPNYQRKTYVNFINSPIQQKNFTNREYSTLDLYPTTLASLGVDIEGDRLGLGTNLFSDKQTLIEMLGYEKVNSE
;
A
#
# COMPACT_ATOMS: atom_id res chain seq x y z
N MET A 1 -7.06 -11.67 14.73
CA MET A 1 -5.97 -10.71 14.40
C MET A 1 -5.37 -11.05 13.04
N LEU A 2 -5.33 -10.11 12.11
CA LEU A 2 -4.85 -10.31 10.72
C LEU A 2 -3.43 -10.89 10.63
N VAL A 3 -2.56 -10.52 11.57
CA VAL A 3 -1.16 -11.03 11.65
C VAL A 3 -1.05 -12.55 11.70
N GLN A 4 -2.05 -13.23 12.23
CA GLN A 4 -2.06 -14.69 12.33
C GLN A 4 -2.64 -15.38 11.09
N GLN A 5 -3.17 -14.61 10.15
CA GLN A 5 -3.85 -15.12 8.95
C GLN A 5 -3.03 -15.00 7.68
N GLY A 6 -1.85 -14.39 7.74
CA GLY A 6 -1.03 -14.11 6.57
C GLY A 6 0.45 -14.32 6.80
N CYS A 7 1.25 -13.86 5.84
CA CYS A 7 2.70 -13.94 5.84
C CYS A 7 3.31 -12.52 5.91
N ASP A 8 4.03 -12.22 6.98
CA ASP A 8 4.81 -11.00 7.21
C ASP A 8 6.32 -11.24 7.08
N PHE A 9 6.69 -12.44 6.62
CA PHE A 9 8.07 -12.91 6.46
C PHE A 9 8.89 -12.88 7.75
N SER A 10 8.24 -13.10 8.89
CA SER A 10 8.86 -13.35 10.19
C SER A 10 9.08 -14.84 10.43
N ALA A 11 10.04 -15.17 11.29
CA ALA A 11 10.33 -16.54 11.74
C ALA A 11 9.86 -16.80 13.18
N GLY A 12 8.83 -16.13 13.63
CA GLY A 12 8.39 -16.30 15.02
C GLY A 12 7.19 -15.44 15.38
N ASN A 13 7.01 -15.19 16.67
CA ASN A 13 5.85 -14.45 17.20
C ASN A 13 6.04 -12.93 17.21
N LYS A 14 7.14 -12.40 16.64
CA LYS A 14 7.38 -10.97 16.53
C LYS A 14 6.96 -10.50 15.14
N LEU A 15 6.23 -9.40 15.08
CA LEU A 15 5.94 -8.71 13.83
C LEU A 15 7.22 -8.37 13.10
N ASN A 16 7.21 -8.58 11.80
CA ASN A 16 8.20 -8.07 10.87
C ASN A 16 7.58 -6.96 10.00
N GLY A 17 8.35 -6.39 9.10
CA GLY A 17 7.92 -5.37 8.17
C GLY A 17 9.02 -4.94 7.22
N ALA A 18 8.70 -4.01 6.34
CA ALA A 18 9.61 -3.51 5.34
C ALA A 18 10.38 -2.27 5.80
N TYR A 19 11.65 -2.18 5.46
CA TYR A 19 12.41 -0.94 5.49
C TYR A 19 11.95 0.00 4.39
N VAL A 20 12.05 1.30 4.66
CA VAL A 20 11.73 2.35 3.69
C VAL A 20 13.02 3.05 3.31
N PHE A 21 13.29 3.18 2.01
CA PHE A 21 14.45 3.89 1.48
C PHE A 21 14.13 5.34 1.15
N ASN A 22 15.18 6.15 1.02
CA ASN A 22 15.07 7.49 0.45
C ASN A 22 14.40 7.42 -0.94
N GLY A 23 13.47 8.31 -1.20
CA GLY A 23 12.65 8.29 -2.42
C GLY A 23 11.41 7.39 -2.36
N ASN A 24 11.26 6.57 -1.30
CA ASN A 24 10.04 5.83 -0.99
C ASN A 24 9.44 6.23 0.36
N ASP A 25 9.91 7.31 0.95
CA ASP A 25 9.57 7.82 2.28
C ASP A 25 8.40 8.83 2.28
N PHE A 26 7.66 8.89 1.18
CA PHE A 26 6.42 9.64 1.01
C PHE A 26 5.46 8.88 0.09
N THR A 27 4.16 9.16 0.18
CA THR A 27 3.10 8.33 -0.42
C THR A 27 3.31 7.98 -1.90
N THR A 28 3.54 8.97 -2.79
CA THR A 28 3.72 8.68 -4.22
C THR A 28 4.98 7.86 -4.48
N GLY A 29 6.09 8.21 -3.84
CA GLY A 29 7.33 7.43 -3.94
C GLY A 29 7.17 6.01 -3.44
N ALA A 30 6.44 5.82 -2.34
CA ALA A 30 6.13 4.51 -1.79
C ALA A 30 5.27 3.67 -2.75
N MET A 31 4.18 4.23 -3.29
CA MET A 31 3.31 3.53 -4.24
C MET A 31 4.09 3.11 -5.50
N ILE A 32 4.96 3.98 -6.04
CA ILE A 32 5.82 3.66 -7.17
C ILE A 32 6.81 2.55 -6.79
N GLY A 33 7.49 2.66 -5.65
CA GLY A 33 8.44 1.65 -5.20
C GLY A 33 7.82 0.27 -5.00
N GLN A 34 6.64 0.22 -4.38
CA GLN A 34 5.89 -1.01 -4.11
C GLN A 34 5.32 -1.66 -5.39
N THR A 35 5.16 -0.91 -6.47
CA THR A 35 4.60 -1.41 -7.74
C THR A 35 5.61 -1.54 -8.87
N SER A 36 6.83 -1.01 -8.70
CA SER A 36 7.89 -1.06 -9.74
C SER A 36 9.24 -1.57 -9.23
N GLY A 37 9.42 -1.66 -7.91
CA GLY A 37 10.67 -2.11 -7.32
C GLY A 37 11.84 -1.12 -7.46
N ILE A 38 11.55 0.18 -7.67
CA ILE A 38 12.57 1.23 -7.79
C ILE A 38 12.24 2.45 -6.91
N PRO A 39 13.23 3.13 -6.33
CA PRO A 39 13.00 4.37 -5.60
C PRO A 39 12.75 5.53 -6.56
N LEU A 40 11.89 6.44 -6.16
CA LEU A 40 11.62 7.67 -6.88
C LEU A 40 12.68 8.71 -6.54
N ASN A 41 13.62 8.97 -7.46
CA ASN A 41 14.63 9.98 -7.22
C ASN A 41 14.03 11.39 -7.33
N SER A 42 13.98 12.11 -6.20
CA SER A 42 13.46 13.48 -6.13
C SER A 42 14.20 14.50 -7.03
N ASN A 43 15.41 14.19 -7.47
CA ASN A 43 16.15 15.02 -8.44
C ASN A 43 15.62 14.89 -9.87
N ILE A 44 14.93 13.80 -10.20
CA ILE A 44 14.31 13.58 -11.52
C ILE A 44 12.95 14.27 -11.60
N ILE A 45 12.28 14.42 -10.45
CA ILE A 45 10.97 15.04 -10.37
C ILE A 45 11.11 16.34 -9.59
N ASN A 46 10.77 17.45 -10.25
CA ASN A 46 10.74 18.74 -9.58
C ASN A 46 9.88 18.65 -8.30
N SER A 47 10.51 18.78 -7.13
CA SER A 47 9.86 18.60 -5.83
C SER A 47 8.60 19.47 -5.66
N ASN A 48 8.54 20.63 -6.32
CA ASN A 48 7.35 21.48 -6.33
C ASN A 48 6.17 20.86 -7.11
N LYS A 49 6.43 19.94 -8.05
CA LYS A 49 5.38 19.21 -8.76
C LYS A 49 4.84 18.03 -7.96
N LEU A 50 5.66 17.39 -7.14
CA LEU A 50 5.22 16.29 -6.27
C LEU A 50 4.36 16.75 -5.07
N LEU A 51 4.47 18.02 -4.68
CA LEU A 51 3.70 18.60 -3.59
C LEU A 51 2.41 19.29 -4.05
N GLY A 52 2.04 19.16 -5.31
CA GLY A 52 0.83 19.76 -5.88
C GLY A 52 0.08 18.80 -6.79
N ASN A 53 -1.03 19.27 -7.32
CA ASN A 53 -1.77 18.56 -8.34
C ASN A 53 -0.99 18.60 -9.64
N THR A 54 -0.65 17.45 -10.20
CA THR A 54 0.08 17.35 -11.45
C THR A 54 -0.34 16.17 -12.29
N ASP A 55 -0.69 16.45 -13.54
CA ASP A 55 -0.94 15.45 -14.58
C ASP A 55 0.37 15.05 -15.32
N GLU A 56 1.51 15.59 -14.87
CA GLU A 56 2.77 15.50 -15.60
C GLU A 56 3.80 14.52 -15.02
N LEU A 57 3.40 13.62 -14.09
CA LEU A 57 4.31 12.59 -13.61
C LEU A 57 4.54 11.56 -14.73
N ASN A 58 5.60 11.77 -15.52
CA ASN A 58 5.91 10.94 -16.67
C ASN A 58 7.11 10.04 -16.37
N ILE A 59 6.87 8.78 -16.01
CA ILE A 59 7.90 7.79 -15.68
C ILE A 59 7.83 6.63 -16.68
N LYS A 60 7.81 6.93 -17.96
CA LYS A 60 7.60 5.98 -19.07
C LYS A 60 8.62 4.84 -19.19
N GLY A 61 9.72 4.87 -18.44
CA GLY A 61 10.76 3.84 -18.54
C GLY A 61 10.59 2.66 -17.59
N ILE A 62 9.50 2.63 -16.84
CA ILE A 62 9.21 1.58 -15.86
C ILE A 62 8.21 0.59 -16.45
N TYR A 63 8.35 -0.69 -16.11
CA TYR A 63 7.34 -1.71 -16.30
C TYR A 63 6.87 -2.17 -14.92
N SER A 64 5.66 -1.77 -14.57
CA SER A 64 5.13 -1.89 -13.22
C SER A 64 4.26 -3.13 -13.03
N LEU A 65 3.84 -3.36 -11.79
CA LEU A 65 2.79 -4.33 -11.45
C LEU A 65 1.52 -4.08 -12.27
N GLY A 66 1.12 -2.80 -12.40
CA GLY A 66 -0.07 -2.43 -13.16
C GLY A 66 0.05 -2.80 -14.64
N ASP A 67 1.20 -2.53 -15.27
CA ASP A 67 1.44 -2.88 -16.68
C ASP A 67 1.36 -4.40 -16.89
N ILE A 68 1.95 -5.18 -15.97
CA ILE A 68 1.89 -6.65 -16.04
C ILE A 68 0.45 -7.16 -15.90
N LEU A 69 -0.31 -6.60 -14.98
CA LEU A 69 -1.70 -7.00 -14.75
C LEU A 69 -2.59 -6.60 -15.93
N GLU A 70 -2.41 -5.41 -16.51
CA GLU A 70 -3.11 -4.97 -17.73
C GLU A 70 -2.84 -5.90 -18.91
N ASP A 71 -1.58 -6.25 -19.16
CA ASP A 71 -1.17 -7.19 -20.21
C ASP A 71 -1.77 -8.60 -20.02
N ASN A 72 -2.17 -8.94 -18.81
CA ASN A 72 -2.85 -10.19 -18.47
C ASN A 72 -4.37 -10.05 -18.29
N GLY A 73 -4.95 -8.96 -18.76
CA GLY A 73 -6.39 -8.75 -18.83
C GLY A 73 -7.07 -8.42 -17.51
N TYR A 74 -6.31 -7.94 -16.51
CA TYR A 74 -6.90 -7.48 -15.25
C TYR A 74 -7.58 -6.13 -15.43
N LYS A 75 -8.78 -5.99 -14.89
CA LYS A 75 -9.41 -4.70 -14.67
C LYS A 75 -8.86 -4.10 -13.38
N GLN A 76 -8.35 -2.88 -13.45
CA GLN A 76 -7.63 -2.26 -12.35
C GLN A 76 -8.30 -0.98 -11.88
N ILE A 77 -8.50 -0.83 -10.58
CA ILE A 77 -9.11 0.35 -9.96
C ILE A 77 -8.24 0.81 -8.78
N LEU A 78 -7.90 2.09 -8.77
CA LEU A 78 -7.35 2.78 -7.61
C LEU A 78 -8.46 3.55 -6.89
N MET A 79 -8.63 3.32 -5.60
CA MET A 79 -9.60 4.05 -4.76
C MET A 79 -8.88 4.79 -3.64
N ILE A 80 -9.15 6.08 -3.51
CA ILE A 80 -8.59 6.94 -2.47
C ILE A 80 -9.59 8.00 -2.01
N GLY A 81 -9.61 8.33 -0.72
CA GLY A 81 -10.51 9.35 -0.17
C GLY A 81 -10.12 10.79 -0.51
N SER A 82 -8.91 11.03 -1.03
CA SER A 82 -8.39 12.35 -1.42
C SER A 82 -8.38 12.53 -2.94
N GLU A 83 -7.97 13.73 -3.41
CA GLU A 83 -7.78 14.01 -4.83
C GLU A 83 -6.59 13.22 -5.38
N ALA A 84 -6.79 12.42 -6.44
CA ALA A 84 -5.77 11.55 -7.01
C ALA A 84 -4.66 12.32 -7.74
N GLU A 85 -4.94 13.54 -8.19
CA GLU A 85 -3.98 14.44 -8.84
C GLU A 85 -2.82 14.83 -7.90
N PHE A 86 -3.09 14.88 -6.59
CA PHE A 86 -2.06 15.25 -5.63
C PHE A 86 -0.89 14.28 -5.66
N GLY A 87 0.31 14.81 -5.84
CA GLY A 87 1.55 14.03 -5.95
C GLY A 87 1.68 13.23 -7.26
N GLY A 88 0.81 13.45 -8.25
CA GLY A 88 0.85 12.76 -9.55
C GLY A 88 0.38 11.31 -9.52
N ARG A 89 -0.36 10.90 -8.48
CA ARG A 89 -0.85 9.51 -8.33
C ARG A 89 -1.73 9.10 -9.51
N ARG A 90 -2.71 9.95 -9.91
CA ARG A 90 -3.56 9.70 -11.08
C ARG A 90 -2.70 9.43 -12.32
N ALA A 91 -1.78 10.34 -12.64
CA ALA A 91 -0.93 10.23 -13.82
C ALA A 91 -0.10 8.95 -13.84
N TYR A 92 0.43 8.53 -12.69
CA TYR A 92 1.18 7.28 -12.59
C TYR A 92 0.30 6.06 -12.85
N PHE A 93 -0.82 5.92 -12.16
CA PHE A 93 -1.67 4.73 -12.26
C PHE A 93 -2.43 4.63 -13.59
N GLU A 94 -2.79 5.77 -14.20
CA GLU A 94 -3.36 5.77 -15.55
C GLU A 94 -2.31 5.40 -16.63
N GLN A 95 -1.04 5.83 -16.46
CA GLN A 95 0.04 5.49 -17.39
C GLN A 95 0.55 4.05 -17.23
N HIS A 96 0.47 3.49 -16.04
CA HIS A 96 1.03 2.20 -15.66
C HIS A 96 -0.05 1.21 -15.23
N GLY A 97 -0.76 0.67 -16.23
CA GLY A 97 -1.78 -0.34 -16.05
C GLY A 97 -3.20 0.14 -16.23
N ASN A 98 -3.39 1.36 -16.80
CA ASN A 98 -4.70 1.89 -17.21
C ASN A 98 -5.77 1.79 -16.11
N TYR A 99 -5.39 2.14 -14.88
CA TYR A 99 -6.30 2.10 -13.74
C TYR A 99 -7.48 3.05 -13.91
N GLY A 100 -8.69 2.55 -13.66
CA GLY A 100 -9.80 3.42 -13.31
C GLY A 100 -9.55 4.08 -11.96
N ILE A 101 -9.89 5.36 -11.82
CA ILE A 101 -9.67 6.11 -10.57
C ILE A 101 -11.00 6.43 -9.92
N PHE A 102 -11.16 6.03 -8.65
CA PHE A 102 -12.23 6.47 -7.79
C PHE A 102 -11.63 7.28 -6.64
N ASP A 103 -11.79 8.59 -6.69
CA ASP A 103 -11.21 9.53 -5.74
C ASP A 103 -12.26 10.53 -5.22
N TYR A 104 -11.83 11.54 -4.47
CA TYR A 104 -12.70 12.56 -3.92
C TYR A 104 -13.55 13.26 -5.02
N ASN A 105 -12.93 13.62 -6.15
CA ASN A 105 -13.60 14.31 -7.24
C ASN A 105 -14.64 13.40 -7.92
N SER A 106 -14.27 12.16 -8.23
CA SER A 106 -15.21 11.19 -8.80
C SER A 106 -16.36 10.85 -7.85
N ALA A 107 -16.13 10.83 -6.55
CA ALA A 107 -17.20 10.61 -5.57
C ALA A 107 -18.20 11.77 -5.49
N LEU A 108 -17.76 13.01 -5.73
CA LEU A 108 -18.65 14.17 -5.88
C LEU A 108 -19.44 14.12 -7.21
N GLU A 109 -18.74 13.85 -8.31
CA GLU A 109 -19.33 13.82 -9.67
C GLU A 109 -20.42 12.77 -9.81
N ASN A 110 -20.22 11.58 -9.25
CA ASN A 110 -21.19 10.49 -9.29
C ASN A 110 -22.19 10.51 -8.12
N HIS A 111 -22.16 11.56 -7.27
CA HIS A 111 -23.04 11.74 -6.11
C HIS A 111 -22.93 10.66 -5.03
N SER A 112 -21.79 9.95 -4.94
CA SER A 112 -21.51 9.01 -3.83
C SER A 112 -21.34 9.73 -2.49
N ILE A 113 -20.92 11.00 -2.53
CA ILE A 113 -20.89 11.92 -1.38
C ILE A 113 -21.66 13.19 -1.71
N PRO A 114 -22.27 13.87 -0.72
CA PRO A 114 -22.99 15.13 -0.93
C PRO A 114 -22.07 16.24 -1.46
N GLU A 115 -22.65 17.18 -2.22
CA GLU A 115 -21.95 18.40 -2.63
C GLU A 115 -21.43 19.16 -1.40
N GLY A 116 -20.14 19.57 -1.46
CA GLY A 116 -19.45 20.25 -0.36
C GLY A 116 -19.03 19.34 0.79
N TYR A 117 -19.29 18.04 0.74
CA TYR A 117 -18.77 17.10 1.73
C TYR A 117 -17.25 17.03 1.60
N LYS A 118 -16.53 17.47 2.61
CA LYS A 118 -15.08 17.33 2.71
C LYS A 118 -14.69 17.26 4.17
N VAL A 119 -14.10 16.15 4.55
CA VAL A 119 -13.45 15.94 5.84
C VAL A 119 -12.00 15.53 5.59
N TRP A 120 -11.08 16.02 6.41
CA TRP A 120 -9.67 15.71 6.26
C TRP A 120 -9.14 16.01 4.83
N TRP A 121 -8.64 15.00 4.13
CA TRP A 121 -8.11 15.11 2.75
C TRP A 121 -9.18 14.99 1.66
N GLY A 122 -10.42 14.64 2.01
CA GLY A 122 -11.54 14.45 1.09
C GLY A 122 -12.70 13.75 1.78
N PHE A 123 -12.80 12.42 1.69
CA PHE A 123 -13.68 11.60 2.53
C PHE A 123 -12.85 10.58 3.33
N GLU A 124 -13.38 10.21 4.50
CA GLU A 124 -12.74 9.33 5.48
C GLU A 124 -12.66 7.87 5.04
N ASP A 125 -11.78 7.09 5.71
CA ASP A 125 -11.53 5.69 5.40
C ASP A 125 -12.77 4.79 5.58
N GLU A 126 -13.69 5.13 6.48
CA GLU A 126 -14.97 4.43 6.64
C GLU A 126 -15.76 4.39 5.32
N LYS A 127 -15.88 5.55 4.65
CA LYS A 127 -16.53 5.62 3.33
C LYS A 127 -15.71 4.93 2.26
N LEU A 128 -14.38 5.07 2.29
CA LEU A 128 -13.50 4.37 1.36
C LEU A 128 -13.76 2.86 1.39
N PHE A 129 -13.78 2.26 2.58
CA PHE A 129 -14.05 0.81 2.72
C PHE A 129 -15.48 0.45 2.31
N SER A 130 -16.46 1.30 2.55
CA SER A 130 -17.84 1.08 2.08
C SER A 130 -17.90 1.04 0.55
N PHE A 131 -17.33 2.05 -0.12
CA PHE A 131 -17.28 2.11 -1.58
C PHE A 131 -16.44 0.97 -2.18
N ALA A 132 -15.37 0.57 -1.49
CA ALA A 132 -14.54 -0.54 -1.92
C ALA A 132 -15.27 -1.89 -1.88
N LYS A 133 -16.15 -2.11 -0.90
CA LYS A 133 -17.02 -3.30 -0.85
C LYS A 133 -17.96 -3.35 -2.06
N ASP A 134 -18.63 -2.23 -2.35
CA ASP A 134 -19.55 -2.14 -3.49
C ASP A 134 -18.80 -2.37 -4.81
N LYS A 135 -17.60 -1.78 -4.96
CA LYS A 135 -16.78 -1.93 -6.15
C LYS A 135 -16.25 -3.36 -6.30
N ALA A 136 -15.82 -4.01 -5.24
CA ALA A 136 -15.39 -5.41 -5.27
C ALA A 136 -16.52 -6.35 -5.70
N LEU A 137 -17.75 -6.12 -5.19
CA LEU A 137 -18.94 -6.88 -5.60
C LEU A 137 -19.35 -6.60 -7.05
N GLU A 138 -19.12 -5.39 -7.55
CA GLU A 138 -19.36 -5.07 -8.97
C GLU A 138 -18.37 -5.83 -9.84
N LEU A 139 -17.06 -5.70 -9.56
CA LEU A 139 -15.99 -6.33 -10.32
C LEU A 139 -16.05 -7.87 -10.27
N SER A 140 -16.44 -8.46 -9.14
CA SER A 140 -16.55 -9.91 -9.01
C SER A 140 -17.63 -10.58 -9.87
N LYS A 141 -18.51 -9.80 -10.49
CA LYS A 141 -19.55 -10.28 -11.43
C LYS A 141 -19.08 -10.28 -12.89
N GLU A 142 -17.95 -9.66 -13.15
CA GLU A 142 -17.34 -9.61 -14.48
C GLU A 142 -16.50 -10.88 -14.73
N GLU A 143 -16.21 -11.17 -16.00
CA GLU A 143 -15.42 -12.35 -16.36
C GLU A 143 -13.91 -12.10 -16.18
N GLU A 144 -13.49 -10.84 -16.27
CA GLU A 144 -12.10 -10.43 -16.15
C GLU A 144 -11.64 -10.48 -14.67
N PRO A 145 -10.41 -10.92 -14.43
CA PRO A 145 -9.80 -10.78 -13.11
C PRO A 145 -9.63 -9.29 -12.77
N PHE A 146 -9.63 -8.95 -11.48
CA PHE A 146 -9.49 -7.56 -11.08
C PHE A 146 -8.40 -7.31 -10.04
N ASN A 147 -7.87 -6.10 -10.06
CA ASN A 147 -6.99 -5.54 -9.05
C ASN A 147 -7.66 -4.30 -8.44
N LEU A 148 -7.95 -4.36 -7.15
CA LEU A 148 -8.52 -3.24 -6.40
C LEU A 148 -7.46 -2.72 -5.41
N THR A 149 -6.91 -1.55 -5.70
CA THR A 149 -5.90 -0.88 -4.88
C THR A 149 -6.55 0.22 -4.04
N LEU A 150 -6.38 0.18 -2.72
CA LEU A 150 -6.91 1.16 -1.78
C LEU A 150 -5.77 1.94 -1.12
N LEU A 151 -5.90 3.26 -1.04
CA LEU A 151 -5.04 4.12 -0.24
C LEU A 151 -5.86 4.78 0.87
N THR A 152 -5.64 4.38 2.12
CA THR A 152 -6.26 4.99 3.29
C THR A 152 -5.56 6.30 3.68
N ALA A 153 -6.28 7.23 4.29
CA ALA A 153 -5.77 8.56 4.60
C ALA A 153 -6.01 9.02 6.05
N ASP A 154 -6.87 8.36 6.83
CA ASP A 154 -7.18 8.80 8.19
C ASP A 154 -5.95 8.79 9.12
N THR A 155 -4.96 7.95 8.84
CA THR A 155 -3.70 7.88 9.59
C THR A 155 -2.64 8.89 9.15
N HIS A 156 -2.93 9.79 8.20
CA HIS A 156 -1.99 10.81 7.76
C HIS A 156 -1.65 11.80 8.90
N PHE A 157 -0.41 12.30 8.94
CA PHE A 157 0.01 13.30 9.92
C PHE A 157 -0.62 14.68 9.62
N THR A 158 -0.87 15.52 10.59
CA THR A 158 -0.58 15.41 12.03
C THR A 158 -1.78 14.81 12.75
N ASP A 159 -1.53 13.93 13.72
CA ASP A 159 -2.52 13.32 14.63
C ASP A 159 -3.62 12.46 13.97
N GLY A 160 -3.69 12.40 12.64
CA GLY A 160 -4.72 11.67 11.91
C GLY A 160 -6.13 12.26 12.06
N TYR A 161 -7.10 11.62 11.38
CA TYR A 161 -8.52 12.00 11.44
C TYR A 161 -9.31 11.07 12.36
N VAL A 162 -10.04 11.65 13.31
CA VAL A 162 -10.95 10.92 14.21
C VAL A 162 -12.31 10.81 13.55
N CYS A 163 -12.61 9.67 12.95
CA CYS A 163 -13.94 9.37 12.41
C CYS A 163 -14.92 8.91 13.49
N GLU A 164 -16.18 8.70 13.14
CA GLU A 164 -17.24 8.26 14.08
C GLU A 164 -16.98 6.87 14.69
N LEU A 165 -16.19 6.02 14.04
CA LEU A 165 -15.82 4.69 14.51
C LEU A 165 -14.64 4.69 15.51
N CYS A 166 -13.97 5.83 15.70
CA CYS A 166 -12.81 5.91 16.58
C CYS A 166 -13.22 5.92 18.05
N ASN A 167 -12.71 4.95 18.80
CA ASN A 167 -12.86 4.92 20.27
C ASN A 167 -11.77 5.80 20.94
N ASN A 168 -12.02 6.23 22.16
CA ASN A 168 -11.06 6.95 22.99
C ASN A 168 -10.38 5.96 23.97
N GLU A 169 -9.52 5.09 23.45
CA GLU A 169 -8.86 4.01 24.19
C GLU A 169 -7.48 4.42 24.74
N PHE A 170 -6.84 5.39 24.09
CA PHE A 170 -5.49 5.85 24.38
C PHE A 170 -5.44 7.34 24.75
N PRO A 171 -4.43 7.78 25.51
CA PRO A 171 -4.30 9.18 25.93
C PRO A 171 -4.02 10.17 24.78
N ASP A 172 -3.52 9.70 23.64
CA ASP A 172 -3.22 10.53 22.47
C ASP A 172 -4.12 10.18 21.28
N GLN A 173 -4.41 11.20 20.48
CA GLN A 173 -5.32 11.07 19.35
C GLN A 173 -4.80 10.08 18.31
N TYR A 174 -3.51 10.14 17.97
CA TYR A 174 -2.98 9.32 16.89
C TYR A 174 -3.05 7.81 17.19
N SER A 175 -2.79 7.41 18.44
CA SER A 175 -2.97 6.02 18.86
C SER A 175 -4.42 5.54 18.73
N ASN A 176 -5.39 6.42 19.02
CA ASN A 176 -6.81 6.10 18.81
C ASN A 176 -7.15 5.95 17.31
N VAL A 177 -6.60 6.81 16.46
CA VAL A 177 -6.77 6.73 15.00
C VAL A 177 -6.14 5.45 14.44
N LEU A 178 -4.91 5.11 14.86
CA LEU A 178 -4.26 3.85 14.46
C LEU A 178 -5.06 2.61 14.89
N SER A 179 -5.58 2.61 16.12
CA SER A 179 -6.43 1.52 16.61
C SER A 179 -7.72 1.42 15.79
N CYS A 180 -8.32 2.56 15.43
CA CYS A 180 -9.50 2.64 14.59
C CYS A 180 -9.23 2.10 13.18
N ALA A 181 -8.17 2.58 12.51
CA ALA A 181 -7.76 2.11 11.18
C ALA A 181 -7.51 0.60 11.16
N SER A 182 -6.83 0.07 12.20
CA SER A 182 -6.60 -1.37 12.34
C SER A 182 -7.89 -2.17 12.39
N ARG A 183 -8.91 -1.70 13.15
CA ARG A 183 -10.24 -2.35 13.21
C ARG A 183 -10.98 -2.28 11.88
N GLN A 184 -10.91 -1.15 11.18
CA GLN A 184 -11.55 -0.98 9.87
C GLN A 184 -10.94 -1.91 8.82
N ILE A 185 -9.59 -2.02 8.79
CA ILE A 185 -8.90 -2.97 7.92
C ILE A 185 -9.29 -4.41 8.26
N GLU A 186 -9.30 -4.79 9.54
CA GLU A 186 -9.71 -6.13 9.97
C GLU A 186 -11.15 -6.44 9.56
N ALA A 187 -12.07 -5.49 9.72
CA ALA A 187 -13.46 -5.65 9.30
C ALA A 187 -13.61 -5.79 7.78
N PHE A 188 -12.83 -5.03 7.01
CA PHE A 188 -12.83 -5.13 5.55
C PHE A 188 -12.27 -6.46 5.06
N VAL A 189 -11.15 -6.92 5.62
CA VAL A 189 -10.56 -8.24 5.28
C VAL A 189 -11.51 -9.37 5.67
N SER A 190 -12.11 -9.31 6.86
CA SER A 190 -13.10 -10.32 7.29
C SER A 190 -14.30 -10.38 6.37
N TRP A 191 -14.78 -9.22 5.91
CA TRP A 191 -15.84 -9.16 4.91
C TRP A 191 -15.43 -9.78 3.57
N ILE A 192 -14.20 -9.53 3.08
CA ILE A 192 -13.69 -10.17 1.85
C ILE A 192 -13.67 -11.70 2.02
N GLN A 193 -13.27 -12.19 3.19
CA GLN A 193 -13.19 -13.63 3.49
C GLN A 193 -14.55 -14.35 3.47
N GLU A 194 -15.64 -13.62 3.57
CA GLU A 194 -17.02 -14.14 3.47
C GLU A 194 -17.55 -14.15 2.03
N GLN A 195 -16.80 -13.60 1.05
CA GLN A 195 -17.27 -13.50 -0.33
C GLN A 195 -16.86 -14.72 -1.16
N ASP A 196 -17.69 -15.10 -2.13
CA ASP A 196 -17.43 -16.23 -3.04
C ASP A 196 -16.13 -16.09 -3.83
N PHE A 197 -15.69 -14.85 -4.11
CA PHE A 197 -14.46 -14.59 -4.84
C PHE A 197 -13.18 -14.73 -3.99
N TYR A 198 -13.29 -14.89 -2.67
CA TYR A 198 -12.13 -14.95 -1.78
C TYR A 198 -11.17 -16.09 -2.08
N GLU A 199 -11.66 -17.26 -2.51
CA GLU A 199 -10.81 -18.42 -2.82
C GLU A 199 -9.72 -18.10 -3.87
N ASN A 200 -10.02 -17.16 -4.79
CA ASN A 200 -9.11 -16.71 -5.85
C ASN A 200 -8.54 -15.31 -5.61
N THR A 201 -8.58 -14.82 -4.36
CA THR A 201 -8.16 -13.45 -4.04
C THR A 201 -6.97 -13.47 -3.09
N THR A 202 -5.85 -12.89 -3.50
CA THR A 202 -4.74 -12.56 -2.60
C THR A 202 -4.95 -11.14 -2.07
N ILE A 203 -4.82 -10.96 -0.76
CA ILE A 203 -4.89 -9.65 -0.11
C ILE A 203 -3.49 -9.24 0.32
N VAL A 204 -3.03 -8.08 -0.12
CA VAL A 204 -1.75 -7.48 0.29
C VAL A 204 -2.04 -6.24 1.13
N ILE A 205 -1.58 -6.22 2.36
CA ILE A 205 -1.67 -5.08 3.26
C ILE A 205 -0.25 -4.56 3.48
N CYS A 206 -0.02 -3.28 3.17
CA CYS A 206 1.28 -2.66 3.42
C CYS A 206 1.11 -1.20 3.87
N GLY A 207 1.97 -0.77 4.78
CA GLY A 207 2.16 0.66 5.04
C GLY A 207 2.94 1.28 3.88
N ASP A 208 2.55 2.49 3.50
CA ASP A 208 3.25 3.22 2.44
C ASP A 208 4.63 3.70 2.91
N HIS A 209 4.71 4.49 3.96
CA HIS A 209 5.97 4.96 4.55
C HIS A 209 5.87 5.11 6.07
N LEU A 210 6.97 5.45 6.71
CA LEU A 210 7.02 5.66 8.16
C LEU A 210 6.29 6.95 8.53
N TYR A 211 5.57 6.92 9.66
CA TYR A 211 4.92 8.11 10.20
C TYR A 211 5.93 9.23 10.50
N MET A 212 5.59 10.45 10.09
CA MET A 212 6.54 11.58 10.03
C MET A 212 6.42 12.58 11.20
N ASP A 213 5.40 12.46 12.06
CA ASP A 213 5.24 13.39 13.20
C ASP A 213 6.28 13.12 14.29
N ALA A 214 7.28 14.00 14.36
CA ALA A 214 8.35 13.91 15.35
C ALA A 214 7.84 14.04 16.80
N VAL A 215 6.74 14.75 17.04
CA VAL A 215 6.19 14.93 18.41
C VAL A 215 5.66 13.59 18.92
N TYR A 216 4.83 12.92 18.13
CA TYR A 216 4.32 11.60 18.48
C TYR A 216 5.44 10.56 18.60
N ILE A 217 6.35 10.53 17.62
CA ILE A 217 7.47 9.57 17.60
C ILE A 217 8.30 9.70 18.88
N ASN A 218 8.74 10.91 19.23
CA ASN A 218 9.59 11.12 20.39
C ASN A 218 8.87 10.83 21.72
N LYS A 219 7.53 10.96 21.76
CA LYS A 219 6.73 10.71 22.96
C LYS A 219 6.38 9.23 23.14
N CYS A 220 6.06 8.52 22.05
CA CYS A 220 5.39 7.22 22.10
C CYS A 220 6.25 6.04 21.63
N ILE A 221 7.36 6.31 20.92
CA ILE A 221 8.19 5.24 20.34
C ILE A 221 9.53 5.16 21.08
N ASP A 222 9.94 3.94 21.45
CA ASP A 222 11.29 3.70 22.00
C ASP A 222 12.34 4.14 20.95
N PRO A 223 13.29 5.03 21.31
CA PRO A 223 14.32 5.50 20.38
C PRO A 223 15.24 4.38 19.83
N ASN A 224 15.29 3.23 20.50
CA ASN A 224 16.05 2.06 20.05
C ASN A 224 15.21 1.11 19.17
N TYR A 225 13.90 1.40 18.98
CA TYR A 225 13.04 0.57 18.14
C TYR A 225 13.27 0.89 16.66
N GLN A 226 13.71 -0.10 15.90
CA GLN A 226 13.81 0.02 14.44
C GLN A 226 12.42 -0.01 13.82
N ARG A 227 11.95 1.17 13.39
CA ARG A 227 10.65 1.30 12.73
C ARG A 227 10.69 0.70 11.34
N LYS A 228 9.63 -0.03 11.00
CA LYS A 228 9.40 -0.62 9.67
C LYS A 228 7.93 -0.41 9.31
N THR A 229 7.58 -0.43 8.03
CA THR A 229 6.18 -0.44 7.59
C THR A 229 5.58 -1.83 7.78
N TYR A 230 4.30 -1.87 8.15
CA TYR A 230 3.58 -3.14 8.24
C TYR A 230 3.44 -3.78 6.86
N VAL A 231 3.60 -5.10 6.78
CA VAL A 231 3.39 -5.90 5.55
C VAL A 231 2.71 -7.20 5.93
N ASN A 232 1.68 -7.58 5.17
CA ASN A 232 1.05 -8.90 5.32
C ASN A 232 0.43 -9.36 4.00
N PHE A 233 0.72 -10.61 3.62
CA PHE A 233 0.14 -11.29 2.47
C PHE A 233 -0.82 -12.38 2.95
N ILE A 234 -2.12 -12.24 2.63
CA ILE A 234 -3.18 -13.15 3.06
C ILE A 234 -3.69 -13.91 1.85
N ASN A 235 -3.92 -15.21 2.02
CA ASN A 235 -4.45 -16.12 0.99
C ASN A 235 -3.58 -16.21 -0.28
N SER A 236 -2.26 -16.08 -0.14
CA SER A 236 -1.35 -16.38 -1.25
C SER A 236 -1.33 -17.88 -1.54
N PRO A 237 -1.42 -18.32 -2.81
CA PRO A 237 -1.27 -19.72 -3.18
C PRO A 237 0.18 -20.24 -3.00
N ILE A 238 1.14 -19.33 -2.83
CA ILE A 238 2.55 -19.66 -2.66
C ILE A 238 2.92 -19.64 -1.19
N GLN A 239 3.60 -20.69 -0.75
CA GLN A 239 4.14 -20.77 0.61
C GLN A 239 5.58 -20.24 0.65
N GLN A 240 5.89 -19.56 1.73
CA GLN A 240 7.25 -19.10 2.01
C GLN A 240 8.22 -20.29 2.10
N LYS A 241 9.30 -20.27 1.34
CA LYS A 241 10.35 -21.30 1.38
C LYS A 241 11.33 -21.10 2.53
N ASN A 242 11.65 -19.84 2.82
CA ASN A 242 12.61 -19.48 3.87
C ASN A 242 11.87 -19.03 5.14
N PHE A 243 11.96 -19.81 6.21
CA PHE A 243 11.33 -19.55 7.51
C PHE A 243 12.24 -18.79 8.48
N THR A 244 13.09 -17.93 7.98
CA THR A 244 13.88 -16.99 8.80
C THR A 244 13.22 -15.60 8.78
N ASN A 245 13.59 -14.74 9.73
CA ASN A 245 13.23 -13.33 9.65
C ASN A 245 13.90 -12.73 8.42
N ARG A 246 13.09 -12.34 7.42
CA ARG A 246 13.61 -11.66 6.25
C ARG A 246 13.88 -10.19 6.57
N GLU A 247 15.01 -9.70 6.10
CA GLU A 247 15.31 -8.27 6.09
C GLU A 247 15.06 -7.73 4.69
N TYR A 248 14.02 -6.92 4.54
CA TYR A 248 13.51 -6.51 3.23
C TYR A 248 12.99 -5.06 3.24
N SER A 249 12.87 -4.48 2.07
CA SER A 249 12.35 -3.13 1.84
C SER A 249 10.98 -3.14 1.16
N THR A 250 10.37 -1.97 1.07
CA THR A 250 9.14 -1.77 0.30
C THR A 250 9.30 -2.07 -1.19
N LEU A 251 10.53 -2.04 -1.73
CA LEU A 251 10.81 -2.41 -3.13
C LEU A 251 10.62 -3.90 -3.41
N ASP A 252 10.83 -4.74 -2.39
CA ASP A 252 10.66 -6.19 -2.49
C ASP A 252 9.18 -6.59 -2.64
N LEU A 253 8.24 -5.67 -2.36
CA LEU A 253 6.81 -5.93 -2.49
C LEU A 253 6.38 -6.12 -3.95
N TYR A 254 7.02 -5.47 -4.91
CA TYR A 254 6.71 -5.62 -6.33
C TYR A 254 6.83 -7.07 -6.83
N PRO A 255 8.02 -7.72 -6.80
CA PRO A 255 8.12 -9.12 -7.20
C PRO A 255 7.36 -10.07 -6.26
N THR A 256 7.25 -9.73 -4.97
CA THR A 256 6.54 -10.56 -4.00
C THR A 256 5.03 -10.58 -4.26
N THR A 257 4.44 -9.44 -4.64
CA THR A 257 3.02 -9.36 -5.03
C THR A 257 2.76 -10.22 -6.27
N LEU A 258 3.58 -10.13 -7.30
CA LEU A 258 3.45 -11.00 -8.48
C LEU A 258 3.59 -12.48 -8.13
N ALA A 259 4.59 -12.83 -7.33
CA ALA A 259 4.76 -14.21 -6.87
C ALA A 259 3.54 -14.69 -6.06
N SER A 260 2.94 -13.82 -5.24
CA SER A 260 1.73 -14.14 -4.46
C SER A 260 0.49 -14.42 -5.32
N LEU A 261 0.53 -14.06 -6.59
CA LEU A 261 -0.48 -14.41 -7.61
C LEU A 261 -0.11 -15.68 -8.40
N GLY A 262 0.99 -16.35 -8.04
CA GLY A 262 1.47 -17.55 -8.71
C GLY A 262 2.35 -17.29 -9.94
N VAL A 263 2.80 -16.05 -10.15
CA VAL A 263 3.71 -15.71 -11.25
C VAL A 263 5.11 -16.26 -10.96
N ASP A 264 5.68 -17.00 -11.90
CA ASP A 264 7.08 -17.44 -11.84
C ASP A 264 8.00 -16.32 -12.34
N ILE A 265 8.94 -15.92 -11.48
CA ILE A 265 9.86 -14.80 -11.72
C ILE A 265 11.26 -15.35 -11.93
N GLU A 266 11.79 -15.25 -13.15
CA GLU A 266 13.15 -15.71 -13.46
C GLU A 266 14.19 -15.00 -12.56
N GLY A 267 14.92 -15.79 -11.81
CA GLY A 267 15.93 -15.29 -10.87
C GLY A 267 15.39 -14.61 -9.60
N ASP A 268 14.07 -14.67 -9.37
CA ASP A 268 13.38 -14.14 -8.19
C ASP A 268 13.59 -12.63 -7.95
N ARG A 269 13.82 -11.83 -8.99
CA ARG A 269 14.02 -10.38 -8.89
C ARG A 269 13.34 -9.60 -9.99
N LEU A 270 12.74 -8.45 -9.61
CA LEU A 270 12.26 -7.41 -10.53
C LEU A 270 12.60 -6.04 -9.98
N GLY A 271 13.13 -5.16 -10.82
CA GLY A 271 13.70 -3.91 -10.35
C GLY A 271 14.83 -4.16 -9.34
N LEU A 272 14.80 -3.48 -8.22
CA LEU A 272 15.69 -3.73 -7.07
C LEU A 272 15.09 -4.69 -6.04
N GLY A 273 13.83 -5.10 -6.23
CA GLY A 273 13.11 -5.98 -5.33
C GLY A 273 13.42 -7.46 -5.54
N THR A 274 13.24 -8.24 -4.49
CA THR A 274 13.41 -9.70 -4.44
C THR A 274 12.10 -10.35 -4.01
N ASN A 275 11.70 -11.43 -4.66
CA ASN A 275 10.58 -12.27 -4.26
C ASN A 275 10.82 -12.88 -2.87
N LEU A 276 10.08 -12.43 -1.86
CA LEU A 276 10.25 -12.84 -0.47
C LEU A 276 9.79 -14.27 -0.19
N PHE A 277 8.96 -14.85 -1.05
CA PHE A 277 8.58 -16.26 -0.97
C PHE A 277 9.71 -17.20 -1.37
N SER A 278 10.75 -16.70 -2.06
CA SER A 278 11.91 -17.48 -2.49
C SER A 278 13.01 -17.54 -1.44
N ASP A 279 14.04 -18.35 -1.71
CA ASP A 279 15.26 -18.41 -0.90
C ASP A 279 16.30 -17.33 -1.28
N LYS A 280 15.98 -16.49 -2.28
CA LYS A 280 16.89 -15.44 -2.75
C LYS A 280 17.08 -14.37 -1.69
N GLN A 281 18.31 -14.02 -1.39
CA GLN A 281 18.62 -12.92 -0.47
C GLN A 281 18.17 -11.57 -1.05
N THR A 282 17.58 -10.72 -0.24
CA THR A 282 17.28 -9.31 -0.59
C THR A 282 18.56 -8.47 -0.66
N LEU A 283 18.47 -7.26 -1.17
CA LEU A 283 19.60 -6.33 -1.15
C LEU A 283 20.02 -5.99 0.28
N ILE A 284 19.05 -5.85 1.20
CA ILE A 284 19.34 -5.58 2.62
C ILE A 284 20.06 -6.77 3.27
N GLU A 285 19.61 -7.99 3.02
CA GLU A 285 20.26 -9.20 3.54
C GLU A 285 21.71 -9.38 3.02
N MET A 286 21.99 -8.90 1.80
CA MET A 286 23.34 -8.99 1.22
C MET A 286 24.26 -7.85 1.63
N LEU A 287 23.76 -6.64 1.73
CA LEU A 287 24.58 -5.42 1.80
C LEU A 287 24.38 -4.62 3.10
N GLY A 288 23.29 -4.88 3.82
CA GLY A 288 22.84 -4.08 4.95
C GLY A 288 22.07 -2.82 4.55
N TYR A 289 21.11 -2.41 5.39
CA TYR A 289 20.20 -1.28 5.13
C TYR A 289 20.96 0.03 4.84
N GLU A 290 21.90 0.41 5.70
CA GLU A 290 22.64 1.67 5.60
C GLU A 290 23.35 1.83 4.25
N LYS A 291 23.97 0.75 3.77
CA LYS A 291 24.67 0.78 2.49
C LYS A 291 23.71 0.93 1.32
N VAL A 292 22.61 0.18 1.31
CA VAL A 292 21.63 0.25 0.22
C VAL A 292 20.93 1.62 0.19
N ASN A 293 20.63 2.21 1.36
CA ASN A 293 19.95 3.50 1.46
C ASN A 293 20.84 4.71 1.12
N SER A 294 22.19 4.53 1.10
CA SER A 294 23.13 5.60 0.81
C SER A 294 23.51 5.72 -0.67
N GLU A 295 23.26 4.72 -1.47
CA GLU A 295 23.52 4.66 -2.92
C GLU A 295 22.30 5.06 -3.76
#